data_0384cb1a2a6926da7c0ff8fe8bb006c1
#
_entry.id   0384cb1a2a6926da7c0ff8fe8bb006c1
#
_cell.length_a   1.000
_cell.length_b   1.000
_cell.length_c   1.000
_cell.angle_alpha   90.00
_cell.angle_beta   90.00
_cell.angle_gamma   90.00
#
_symmetry.space_group_name_H-M   'P 1'
#
loop_
_entity.id
_entity.type
_entity.pdbx_description
1 polymer ?
#
loop_
_entity_poly.entity_id
_entity_poly.type
_entity_poly.pdbx_seq_one_letter_code
_entity_poly.pdbx_strand_id
1 'polypeptide(L)'
;MSETPQSNKTGRRDYDAVIVGGSLAGCTTAILLGRAGARVAIVEKQPDPQSFKRMCTHFIQASAVPTIERLGLLGPIMEAGGVRSRMHAWTRWGWIEAPPEKAGLAVNLRREVLDPLVREAAAATEGVEVMLGQAAHALLRDGETFTGVAVRTSGGEETELRARLVIGADGRDSKIAELSGVGEKVLPHGRFAYGGYFEGEMPRFAPDGSIWMLDPNWGAAFPTDAGLVFYAAMPTHDLLPEFKRDPTEALISYIRALPEGPPIDSSRLVEAVLGKIEMPNRIRVPSAPGLALTGDAALATDPLFGVGCGWAFQSGEWLADSLAPALRGEEPLERGLKRYRRLHKRKLGGHAFMIHDYATGRTLSRPEKALFAAAARDPKVAARFDRFATRQVGPVRTLATTIPRSFVVNMRHSVGGAARARSRNGLVAGAGTPSPE
;
A
#
# COMPACT_ATOMS: atom_id res chain seq x y z
N MET A 1 53.43 -20.85 -24.46
CA MET A 1 53.11 -19.44 -24.07
C MET A 1 51.62 -19.40 -23.87
N SER A 2 51.15 -19.46 -22.63
CA SER A 2 49.75 -19.44 -22.26
C SER A 2 49.35 -18.00 -22.01
N GLU A 3 48.47 -17.46 -22.84
CA GLU A 3 47.85 -16.15 -22.58
C GLU A 3 46.88 -16.28 -21.41
N THR A 4 47.18 -15.52 -20.37
CA THR A 4 46.29 -15.30 -19.22
C THR A 4 45.05 -14.52 -19.67
N PRO A 5 43.82 -14.91 -19.26
CA PRO A 5 42.64 -14.12 -19.61
C PRO A 5 42.72 -12.73 -18.97
N GLN A 6 42.54 -11.72 -19.78
CA GLN A 6 42.49 -10.34 -19.35
C GLN A 6 41.36 -10.15 -18.31
N SER A 7 41.73 -9.64 -17.14
CA SER A 7 40.78 -9.22 -16.10
C SER A 7 39.81 -8.22 -16.67
N ASN A 8 38.54 -8.53 -16.59
CA ASN A 8 37.44 -7.61 -16.88
C ASN A 8 37.63 -6.38 -16.01
N LYS A 9 37.86 -5.21 -16.59
CA LYS A 9 38.01 -3.95 -15.86
C LYS A 9 36.69 -3.59 -15.25
N THR A 10 36.52 -3.88 -13.96
CA THR A 10 35.39 -3.39 -13.15
C THR A 10 35.44 -1.87 -13.15
N GLY A 11 34.48 -1.22 -13.80
CA GLY A 11 34.31 0.24 -13.73
C GLY A 11 33.97 0.64 -12.29
N ARG A 12 34.59 1.72 -11.80
CA ARG A 12 34.27 2.32 -10.49
C ARG A 12 33.55 3.63 -10.71
N ARG A 13 32.40 3.81 -10.02
CA ARG A 13 31.66 5.08 -9.98
C ARG A 13 31.31 5.42 -8.52
N ASP A 14 31.39 6.70 -8.16
CA ASP A 14 31.19 7.17 -6.82
C ASP A 14 29.92 8.06 -6.73
N TYR A 15 29.08 7.86 -5.71
CA TYR A 15 27.84 8.58 -5.46
C TYR A 15 27.72 8.91 -3.95
N ASP A 16 26.83 9.83 -3.59
CA ASP A 16 26.42 10.01 -2.20
C ASP A 16 25.48 8.89 -1.75
N ALA A 17 24.54 8.47 -2.63
CA ALA A 17 23.65 7.36 -2.40
C ALA A 17 23.46 6.48 -3.65
N VAL A 18 23.40 5.17 -3.47
CA VAL A 18 22.95 4.21 -4.47
C VAL A 18 21.66 3.57 -4.01
N ILE A 19 20.62 3.65 -4.83
CA ILE A 19 19.27 3.14 -4.58
C ILE A 19 19.04 1.93 -5.49
N VAL A 20 18.70 0.78 -4.92
CA VAL A 20 18.33 -0.41 -5.68
C VAL A 20 16.81 -0.54 -5.70
N GLY A 21 16.24 -0.39 -6.90
CA GLY A 21 14.81 -0.42 -7.19
C GLY A 21 14.25 0.93 -7.64
N GLY A 22 13.85 1.00 -8.93
CA GLY A 22 13.36 2.19 -9.64
C GLY A 22 11.83 2.32 -9.67
N SER A 23 11.15 2.00 -8.56
CA SER A 23 9.71 2.19 -8.40
C SER A 23 9.40 3.28 -7.36
N LEU A 24 8.16 3.36 -6.85
CA LEU A 24 7.65 4.49 -6.06
C LEU A 24 8.58 4.92 -4.91
N ALA A 25 9.04 3.99 -4.07
CA ALA A 25 9.86 4.32 -2.90
C ALA A 25 11.27 4.80 -3.30
N GLY A 26 11.91 4.11 -4.25
CA GLY A 26 13.25 4.45 -4.72
C GLY A 26 13.27 5.80 -5.44
N CYS A 27 12.35 6.01 -6.38
CA CYS A 27 12.23 7.27 -7.12
C CYS A 27 11.88 8.45 -6.19
N THR A 28 10.95 8.27 -5.25
CA THR A 28 10.65 9.30 -4.23
C THR A 28 11.90 9.72 -3.46
N THR A 29 12.66 8.72 -2.99
CA THR A 29 13.90 8.98 -2.24
C THR A 29 14.92 9.69 -3.10
N ALA A 30 15.11 9.25 -4.36
CA ALA A 30 16.06 9.84 -5.30
C ALA A 30 15.73 11.30 -5.63
N ILE A 31 14.47 11.59 -5.95
CA ILE A 31 14.00 12.95 -6.25
C ILE A 31 14.33 13.90 -5.09
N LEU A 32 13.99 13.49 -3.86
CA LEU A 32 14.18 14.35 -2.69
C LEU A 32 15.65 14.49 -2.29
N LEU A 33 16.46 13.44 -2.42
CA LEU A 33 17.91 13.53 -2.18
C LEU A 33 18.63 14.34 -3.26
N GLY A 34 18.26 14.15 -4.55
CA GLY A 34 18.79 14.95 -5.65
C GLY A 34 18.49 16.44 -5.46
N ARG A 35 17.23 16.80 -5.14
CA ARG A 35 16.83 18.18 -4.80
C ARG A 35 17.55 18.73 -3.57
N ALA A 36 18.04 17.88 -2.69
CA ALA A 36 18.89 18.27 -1.56
C ALA A 36 20.39 18.38 -1.94
N GLY A 37 20.75 18.22 -3.22
CA GLY A 37 22.11 18.37 -3.75
C GLY A 37 22.95 17.08 -3.69
N ALA A 38 22.37 15.92 -3.40
CA ALA A 38 23.10 14.66 -3.39
C ALA A 38 23.22 14.07 -4.80
N ARG A 39 24.37 13.45 -5.10
CA ARG A 39 24.56 12.64 -6.30
C ARG A 39 24.05 11.23 -6.06
N VAL A 40 22.99 10.83 -6.77
CA VAL A 40 22.23 9.59 -6.54
C VAL A 40 22.23 8.72 -7.79
N ALA A 41 22.52 7.42 -7.66
CA ALA A 41 22.23 6.42 -8.68
C ALA A 41 21.00 5.59 -8.29
N ILE A 42 20.06 5.39 -9.22
CA ILE A 42 19.00 4.38 -9.14
C ILE A 42 19.42 3.20 -10.01
N VAL A 43 19.49 2.02 -9.42
CA VAL A 43 19.73 0.76 -10.11
C VAL A 43 18.41 0.01 -10.24
N GLU A 44 17.95 -0.23 -11.47
CA GLU A 44 16.72 -0.96 -11.77
C GLU A 44 17.03 -2.16 -12.68
N LYS A 45 16.61 -3.35 -12.27
CA LYS A 45 16.88 -4.59 -13.01
C LYS A 45 16.12 -4.71 -14.34
N GLN A 46 14.96 -4.07 -14.43
CA GLN A 46 14.17 -4.07 -15.66
C GLN A 46 14.82 -3.12 -16.67
N PRO A 47 15.08 -3.57 -17.91
CA PRO A 47 15.69 -2.73 -18.95
C PRO A 47 14.68 -1.77 -19.58
N ASP A 48 13.39 -2.10 -19.54
CA ASP A 48 12.32 -1.30 -20.12
C ASP A 48 11.94 -0.14 -19.20
N PRO A 49 12.05 1.13 -19.63
CA PRO A 49 11.63 2.28 -18.87
C PRO A 49 10.12 2.32 -18.61
N GLN A 50 9.33 1.57 -19.37
CA GLN A 50 7.88 1.41 -19.16
C GLN A 50 7.53 0.27 -18.20
N SER A 51 8.51 -0.44 -17.65
CA SER A 51 8.27 -1.52 -16.68
C SER A 51 7.54 -1.04 -15.44
N PHE A 52 6.58 -1.84 -14.95
CA PHE A 52 5.74 -1.50 -13.80
C PHE A 52 5.39 -2.71 -12.93
N LYS A 53 4.88 -2.45 -11.73
CA LYS A 53 4.40 -3.49 -10.81
C LYS A 53 3.01 -3.96 -11.24
N ARG A 54 2.91 -5.15 -11.82
CA ARG A 54 1.65 -5.67 -12.40
C ARG A 54 0.53 -5.88 -11.40
N MET A 55 0.80 -6.49 -10.23
CA MET A 55 -0.22 -6.78 -9.22
C MET A 55 -0.32 -5.64 -8.20
N CYS A 56 -1.37 -4.83 -8.27
CA CYS A 56 -1.63 -3.72 -7.36
C CYS A 56 -3.09 -3.30 -7.43
N THR A 57 -3.66 -2.80 -6.35
CA THR A 57 -4.99 -2.15 -6.32
C THR A 57 -4.94 -0.69 -6.77
N HIS A 58 -3.75 -0.16 -7.03
CA HIS A 58 -3.46 1.22 -7.50
C HIS A 58 -3.92 2.33 -6.56
N PHE A 59 -4.52 2.00 -5.44
CA PHE A 59 -5.04 2.96 -4.48
C PHE A 59 -3.91 3.59 -3.67
N ILE A 60 -3.75 4.91 -3.81
CA ILE A 60 -2.82 5.72 -3.03
C ILE A 60 -3.61 6.49 -1.98
N GLN A 61 -3.45 6.11 -0.74
CA GLN A 61 -4.22 6.69 0.36
C GLN A 61 -4.00 8.20 0.51
N ALA A 62 -5.04 8.89 0.97
CA ALA A 62 -5.04 10.33 1.19
C ALA A 62 -3.86 10.83 2.05
N SER A 63 -3.40 10.02 3.01
CA SER A 63 -2.25 10.36 3.86
C SER A 63 -0.91 10.51 3.09
N ALA A 64 -0.81 9.95 1.87
CA ALA A 64 0.39 10.05 1.04
C ALA A 64 0.32 11.19 0.00
N VAL A 65 -0.85 11.78 -0.21
CA VAL A 65 -1.04 12.87 -1.19
C VAL A 65 -0.13 14.07 -0.92
N PRO A 66 0.09 14.53 0.33
CA PRO A 66 1.06 15.61 0.58
C PRO A 66 2.49 15.28 0.12
N THR A 67 2.92 14.03 0.20
CA THR A 67 4.22 13.61 -0.36
C THR A 67 4.23 13.73 -1.88
N ILE A 68 3.15 13.30 -2.56
CA ILE A 68 3.01 13.40 -4.01
C ILE A 68 3.00 14.87 -4.47
N GLU A 69 2.30 15.75 -3.74
CA GLU A 69 2.29 17.19 -3.98
C GLU A 69 3.70 17.79 -3.83
N ARG A 70 4.42 17.43 -2.77
CA ARG A 70 5.81 17.86 -2.54
C ARG A 70 6.75 17.41 -3.66
N LEU A 71 6.51 16.25 -4.25
CA LEU A 71 7.25 15.75 -5.41
C LEU A 71 6.91 16.51 -6.70
N GLY A 72 5.83 17.29 -6.73
CA GLY A 72 5.30 17.94 -7.94
C GLY A 72 4.58 16.97 -8.87
N LEU A 73 4.17 15.81 -8.35
CA LEU A 73 3.62 14.73 -9.17
C LEU A 73 2.08 14.73 -9.23
N LEU A 74 1.39 15.49 -8.37
CA LEU A 74 -0.08 15.43 -8.35
C LEU A 74 -0.69 15.94 -9.67
N GLY A 75 -0.21 17.06 -10.22
CA GLY A 75 -0.63 17.56 -11.52
C GLY A 75 -0.45 16.53 -12.64
N PRO A 76 0.80 16.08 -12.89
CA PRO A 76 1.07 15.04 -13.89
C PRO A 76 0.26 13.74 -13.71
N ILE A 77 0.03 13.29 -12.48
CA ILE A 77 -0.83 12.13 -12.20
C ILE A 77 -2.28 12.40 -12.64
N MET A 78 -2.81 13.59 -12.34
CA MET A 78 -4.18 13.94 -12.74
C MET A 78 -4.31 14.12 -14.26
N GLU A 79 -3.32 14.72 -14.92
CA GLU A 79 -3.25 14.86 -16.37
C GLU A 79 -3.16 13.50 -17.09
N ALA A 80 -2.51 12.53 -16.47
CA ALA A 80 -2.44 11.14 -16.95
C ALA A 80 -3.74 10.33 -16.71
N GLY A 81 -4.81 10.97 -16.25
CA GLY A 81 -6.11 10.32 -16.00
C GLY A 81 -6.32 9.84 -14.57
N GLY A 82 -5.48 10.26 -13.62
CA GLY A 82 -5.61 9.90 -12.21
C GLY A 82 -6.98 10.26 -11.65
N VAL A 83 -7.58 9.36 -10.86
CA VAL A 83 -8.90 9.52 -10.28
C VAL A 83 -8.79 9.91 -8.81
N ARG A 84 -9.39 11.05 -8.43
CA ARG A 84 -9.54 11.44 -7.02
C ARG A 84 -10.68 10.65 -6.40
N SER A 85 -10.43 9.98 -5.29
CA SER A 85 -11.33 8.97 -4.78
C SER A 85 -11.38 8.97 -3.26
N ARG A 86 -12.55 8.68 -2.71
CA ARG A 86 -12.79 8.28 -1.33
C ARG A 86 -13.00 6.77 -1.26
N MET A 87 -13.17 6.23 -0.06
CA MET A 87 -13.42 4.81 0.12
C MET A 87 -14.70 4.60 0.93
N HIS A 88 -15.67 3.92 0.34
CA HIS A 88 -16.87 3.45 1.00
C HIS A 88 -16.69 2.00 1.42
N ALA A 89 -17.19 1.64 2.60
CA ALA A 89 -17.04 0.28 3.12
C ALA A 89 -18.41 -0.35 3.41
N TRP A 90 -18.74 -1.41 2.70
CA TRP A 90 -19.87 -2.26 3.06
C TRP A 90 -19.52 -3.17 4.23
N THR A 91 -20.43 -3.27 5.18
CA THR A 91 -20.35 -4.20 6.31
C THR A 91 -21.71 -4.86 6.53
N ARG A 92 -21.76 -5.93 7.30
CA ARG A 92 -23.04 -6.58 7.69
C ARG A 92 -24.02 -5.63 8.41
N TRP A 93 -23.61 -4.43 8.79
CA TRP A 93 -24.46 -3.40 9.42
C TRP A 93 -24.86 -2.27 8.45
N GLY A 94 -24.50 -2.38 7.18
CA GLY A 94 -24.71 -1.43 6.11
C GLY A 94 -23.43 -0.72 5.69
N TRP A 95 -23.58 0.27 4.81
CA TRP A 95 -22.48 1.06 4.29
C TRP A 95 -21.94 2.04 5.33
N ILE A 96 -20.64 2.12 5.42
CA ILE A 96 -19.91 3.22 6.05
C ILE A 96 -19.51 4.14 4.92
N GLU A 97 -20.25 5.24 4.76
CA GLU A 97 -19.98 6.18 3.69
C GLU A 97 -18.89 7.16 4.11
N ALA A 98 -17.97 7.45 3.18
CA ALA A 98 -16.94 8.45 3.40
C ALA A 98 -17.58 9.85 3.46
N PRO A 99 -17.19 10.70 4.44
CA PRO A 99 -17.77 12.02 4.57
C PRO A 99 -17.39 12.93 3.39
N PRO A 100 -18.33 13.72 2.84
CA PRO A 100 -18.11 14.48 1.62
C PRO A 100 -17.04 15.59 1.72
N GLU A 101 -16.79 16.15 2.92
CA GLU A 101 -16.06 17.42 3.04
C GLU A 101 -14.77 17.40 3.88
N LYS A 102 -14.44 16.34 4.60
CA LYS A 102 -13.36 16.37 5.60
C LYS A 102 -12.24 15.35 5.42
N ALA A 103 -12.38 14.41 4.55
CA ALA A 103 -11.34 13.45 4.23
C ALA A 103 -10.50 13.96 3.05
N GLY A 104 -9.20 13.97 3.18
CA GLY A 104 -8.32 14.14 2.02
C GLY A 104 -8.66 13.07 0.99
N LEU A 105 -8.69 13.45 -0.29
CA LEU A 105 -8.96 12.50 -1.36
C LEU A 105 -7.72 11.64 -1.62
N ALA A 106 -7.91 10.33 -1.72
CA ALA A 106 -6.94 9.39 -2.28
C ALA A 106 -6.76 9.63 -3.78
N VAL A 107 -5.82 8.94 -4.39
CA VAL A 107 -5.57 8.96 -5.84
C VAL A 107 -5.47 7.52 -6.34
N ASN A 108 -6.17 7.22 -7.43
CA ASN A 108 -6.02 6.00 -8.20
C ASN A 108 -5.42 6.33 -9.57
N LEU A 109 -4.37 5.61 -9.94
CA LEU A 109 -3.79 5.59 -11.28
C LEU A 109 -3.11 4.24 -11.47
N ARG A 110 -3.34 3.56 -12.59
CA ARG A 110 -2.72 2.26 -12.86
C ARG A 110 -1.21 2.36 -12.80
N ARG A 111 -0.58 1.32 -12.25
CA ARG A 111 0.89 1.28 -12.10
C ARG A 111 1.61 1.31 -13.44
N GLU A 112 0.97 0.84 -14.48
CA GLU A 112 1.40 0.93 -15.87
C GLU A 112 1.69 2.38 -16.31
N VAL A 113 0.91 3.33 -15.81
CA VAL A 113 1.08 4.77 -16.07
C VAL A 113 1.91 5.43 -14.95
N LEU A 114 1.63 5.09 -13.71
CA LEU A 114 2.24 5.72 -12.53
C LEU A 114 3.75 5.43 -12.40
N ASP A 115 4.18 4.18 -12.58
CA ASP A 115 5.59 3.80 -12.36
C ASP A 115 6.53 4.48 -13.36
N PRO A 116 6.25 4.48 -14.70
CA PRO A 116 7.02 5.24 -15.67
C PRO A 116 7.05 6.74 -15.36
N LEU A 117 5.90 7.35 -15.05
CA LEU A 117 5.79 8.78 -14.72
C LEU A 117 6.69 9.17 -13.53
N VAL A 118 6.67 8.39 -12.45
CA VAL A 118 7.50 8.66 -11.27
C VAL A 118 8.98 8.42 -11.57
N ARG A 119 9.31 7.44 -12.42
CA ARG A 119 10.70 7.15 -12.84
C ARG A 119 11.24 8.25 -13.74
N GLU A 120 10.44 8.76 -14.66
CA GLU A 120 10.79 9.88 -15.51
C GLU A 120 11.08 11.16 -14.69
N ALA A 121 10.23 11.45 -13.71
CA ALA A 121 10.46 12.56 -12.79
C ALA A 121 11.76 12.39 -11.97
N ALA A 122 12.11 11.16 -11.59
CA ALA A 122 13.40 10.91 -10.95
C ALA A 122 14.57 11.13 -11.90
N ALA A 123 14.48 10.63 -13.13
CA ALA A 123 15.50 10.83 -14.16
C ALA A 123 15.70 12.31 -14.56
N ALA A 124 14.61 13.10 -14.51
CA ALA A 124 14.67 14.55 -14.77
C ALA A 124 15.21 15.37 -13.58
N THR A 125 15.41 14.75 -12.41
CA THR A 125 15.93 15.45 -11.23
C THR A 125 17.45 15.60 -11.31
N GLU A 126 17.95 16.83 -11.14
CA GLU A 126 19.39 17.10 -11.12
C GLU A 126 20.11 16.23 -10.07
N GLY A 127 21.25 15.69 -10.42
CA GLY A 127 22.05 14.80 -9.56
C GLY A 127 21.55 13.35 -9.49
N VAL A 128 20.47 12.99 -10.18
CA VAL A 128 19.94 11.62 -10.22
C VAL A 128 20.28 10.94 -11.55
N GLU A 129 20.94 9.79 -11.48
CA GLU A 129 21.23 8.91 -12.63
C GLU A 129 20.38 7.63 -12.52
N VAL A 130 19.59 7.31 -13.54
CA VAL A 130 18.76 6.07 -13.57
C VAL A 130 19.43 5.05 -14.49
N MET A 131 19.80 3.91 -13.91
CA MET A 131 20.49 2.81 -14.58
C MET A 131 19.51 1.64 -14.74
N LEU A 132 18.92 1.49 -15.91
CA LEU A 132 18.03 0.39 -16.25
C LEU A 132 18.81 -0.84 -16.72
N GLY A 133 18.21 -2.03 -16.58
CA GLY A 133 18.80 -3.30 -17.00
C GLY A 133 19.98 -3.75 -16.15
N GLN A 134 20.15 -3.19 -14.95
CA GLN A 134 21.23 -3.52 -14.03
C GLN A 134 20.69 -4.13 -12.74
N ALA A 135 21.19 -5.33 -12.42
CA ALA A 135 20.80 -6.05 -11.21
C ALA A 135 21.90 -5.98 -10.15
N ALA A 136 21.57 -5.47 -8.96
CA ALA A 136 22.48 -5.58 -7.82
C ALA A 136 22.60 -7.04 -7.39
N HIS A 137 23.83 -7.55 -7.30
CA HIS A 137 24.10 -8.96 -6.95
C HIS A 137 24.98 -9.10 -5.71
N ALA A 138 25.71 -8.05 -5.30
CA ALA A 138 26.53 -8.05 -4.08
C ALA A 138 26.50 -6.66 -3.42
N LEU A 139 26.78 -6.64 -2.12
CA LEU A 139 26.99 -5.43 -1.34
C LEU A 139 28.49 -5.25 -1.07
N LEU A 140 29.01 -4.05 -1.31
CA LEU A 140 30.38 -3.68 -0.97
C LEU A 140 30.42 -3.26 0.50
N ARG A 141 31.51 -3.61 1.20
CA ARG A 141 31.68 -3.32 2.63
C ARG A 141 33.07 -2.80 2.93
N ASP A 142 33.14 -1.98 3.99
CA ASP A 142 34.37 -1.66 4.73
C ASP A 142 34.08 -1.97 6.21
N GLY A 143 34.63 -3.08 6.71
CA GLY A 143 34.24 -3.66 7.97
C GLY A 143 32.75 -3.98 8.03
N GLU A 144 32.05 -3.40 9.00
CA GLU A 144 30.58 -3.56 9.14
C GLU A 144 29.76 -2.54 8.33
N THR A 145 30.40 -1.55 7.72
CA THR A 145 29.75 -0.48 6.99
C THR A 145 29.56 -0.85 5.53
N PHE A 146 28.33 -0.70 5.02
CA PHE A 146 28.05 -0.85 3.60
C PHE A 146 28.52 0.39 2.85
N THR A 147 29.28 0.19 1.76
CA THR A 147 29.96 1.26 0.99
C THR A 147 29.61 1.25 -0.49
N GLY A 148 28.65 0.45 -0.92
CA GLY A 148 28.21 0.39 -2.30
C GLY A 148 27.56 -0.93 -2.68
N VAL A 149 27.31 -1.08 -3.98
CA VAL A 149 26.77 -2.31 -4.58
C VAL A 149 27.58 -2.70 -5.81
N ALA A 150 27.71 -4.00 -6.06
CA ALA A 150 28.12 -4.52 -7.34
C ALA A 150 26.87 -4.83 -8.16
N VAL A 151 26.82 -4.30 -9.38
CA VAL A 151 25.72 -4.48 -10.31
C VAL A 151 26.18 -5.25 -11.53
N ARG A 152 25.25 -5.96 -12.19
CA ARG A 152 25.51 -6.72 -13.41
C ARG A 152 24.42 -6.44 -14.42
N THR A 153 24.84 -6.21 -15.68
CA THR A 153 23.92 -6.15 -16.83
C THR A 153 23.51 -7.54 -17.28
N SER A 154 22.45 -7.65 -18.10
CA SER A 154 22.05 -8.91 -18.74
C SER A 154 23.15 -9.50 -19.64
N GLY A 155 24.07 -8.67 -20.16
CA GLY A 155 25.27 -9.08 -20.93
C GLY A 155 26.42 -9.59 -20.07
N GLY A 156 26.28 -9.57 -18.73
CA GLY A 156 27.29 -10.06 -17.80
C GLY A 156 28.36 -9.04 -17.41
N GLU A 157 28.28 -7.81 -17.89
CA GLU A 157 29.20 -6.74 -17.49
C GLU A 157 28.96 -6.35 -16.03
N GLU A 158 30.03 -6.28 -15.25
CA GLU A 158 29.97 -5.90 -13.83
C GLU A 158 30.53 -4.52 -13.58
N THR A 159 29.87 -3.78 -12.70
CA THR A 159 30.30 -2.45 -12.26
C THR A 159 30.14 -2.31 -10.75
N GLU A 160 31.14 -1.77 -10.07
CA GLU A 160 31.02 -1.35 -8.67
C GLU A 160 30.50 0.10 -8.59
N LEU A 161 29.41 0.27 -7.89
CA LEU A 161 28.84 1.59 -7.55
C LEU A 161 29.13 1.84 -6.06
N ARG A 162 30.08 2.73 -5.78
CA ARG A 162 30.44 3.09 -4.41
C ARG A 162 29.60 4.27 -3.92
N ALA A 163 29.19 4.23 -2.67
CA ALA A 163 28.39 5.28 -2.07
C ALA A 163 28.57 5.35 -0.56
N ARG A 164 28.32 6.53 -0.01
CA ARG A 164 28.22 6.72 1.44
C ARG A 164 26.98 6.05 2.03
N LEU A 165 25.95 5.84 1.19
CA LEU A 165 24.69 5.23 1.59
C LEU A 165 24.18 4.28 0.49
N VAL A 166 23.85 3.06 0.86
CA VAL A 166 23.09 2.11 0.04
C VAL A 166 21.64 2.09 0.50
N ILE A 167 20.69 2.15 -0.44
CA ILE A 167 19.26 2.13 -0.15
C ILE A 167 18.60 0.97 -0.89
N GLY A 168 18.05 0.01 -0.14
CA GLY A 168 17.19 -1.04 -0.69
C GLY A 168 15.75 -0.54 -0.83
N ALA A 169 15.27 -0.46 -2.08
CA ALA A 169 13.90 -0.10 -2.45
C ALA A 169 13.30 -1.15 -3.43
N ASP A 170 13.84 -2.35 -3.40
CA ASP A 170 13.68 -3.45 -4.35
C ASP A 170 12.48 -4.38 -4.03
N GLY A 171 11.57 -3.89 -3.19
CA GLY A 171 10.26 -4.48 -2.97
C GLY A 171 10.23 -5.60 -1.92
N ARG A 172 9.13 -6.35 -1.91
CA ARG A 172 8.78 -7.36 -0.89
C ARG A 172 9.87 -8.43 -0.71
N ASP A 173 10.40 -8.93 -1.81
CA ASP A 173 11.42 -9.98 -1.82
C ASP A 173 12.82 -9.38 -2.01
N SER A 174 13.12 -8.34 -1.23
CA SER A 174 14.31 -7.50 -1.33
C SER A 174 15.61 -8.31 -1.29
N LYS A 175 16.36 -8.24 -2.39
CA LYS A 175 17.71 -8.84 -2.47
C LYS A 175 18.71 -8.06 -1.61
N ILE A 176 18.53 -6.76 -1.48
CA ILE A 176 19.38 -5.93 -0.62
C ILE A 176 19.21 -6.29 0.86
N ALA A 177 17.98 -6.54 1.30
CA ALA A 177 17.75 -7.02 2.66
C ALA A 177 18.39 -8.39 2.91
N GLU A 178 18.27 -9.32 1.96
CA GLU A 178 18.90 -10.64 2.02
C GLU A 178 20.42 -10.54 2.09
N LEU A 179 21.04 -9.82 1.15
CA LEU A 179 22.49 -9.63 1.07
C LEU A 179 23.08 -8.90 2.29
N SER A 180 22.30 -8.00 2.88
CA SER A 180 22.75 -7.24 4.05
C SER A 180 22.73 -8.06 5.34
N GLY A 181 21.92 -9.10 5.41
CA GLY A 181 21.71 -9.87 6.63
C GLY A 181 20.99 -9.12 7.75
N VAL A 182 20.29 -8.03 7.42
CA VAL A 182 19.48 -7.31 8.42
C VAL A 182 18.40 -8.22 9.00
N GLY A 183 18.09 -8.05 10.28
CA GLY A 183 17.08 -8.85 10.95
C GLY A 183 15.70 -8.72 10.28
N GLU A 184 15.09 -9.86 9.98
CA GLU A 184 13.76 -9.99 9.40
C GLU A 184 12.83 -10.81 10.31
N LYS A 185 11.57 -10.38 10.39
CA LYS A 185 10.48 -11.17 10.96
C LYS A 185 9.43 -11.40 9.88
N VAL A 186 9.19 -12.67 9.55
CA VAL A 186 8.11 -13.11 8.67
C VAL A 186 6.92 -13.53 9.54
N LEU A 187 5.74 -13.00 9.25
CA LEU A 187 4.52 -13.25 10.03
C LEU A 187 3.54 -14.11 9.25
N PRO A 188 2.74 -14.94 9.94
CA PRO A 188 1.70 -15.75 9.33
C PRO A 188 0.78 -14.93 8.44
N HIS A 189 0.32 -15.53 7.35
CA HIS A 189 -0.59 -14.97 6.40
C HIS A 189 -1.63 -16.03 6.02
N GLY A 190 -2.91 -15.71 6.13
CA GLY A 190 -4.02 -16.64 5.91
C GLY A 190 -4.90 -16.30 4.72
N ARG A 191 -4.41 -15.45 3.77
CA ARG A 191 -5.17 -14.91 2.66
C ARG A 191 -4.42 -15.04 1.34
N PHE A 192 -5.17 -14.86 0.26
CA PHE A 192 -4.64 -14.63 -1.07
C PHE A 192 -5.41 -13.48 -1.74
N ALA A 193 -4.94 -13.01 -2.88
CA ALA A 193 -5.63 -11.97 -3.64
C ALA A 193 -5.67 -12.33 -5.12
N TYR A 194 -6.81 -12.07 -5.75
CA TYR A 194 -6.97 -12.06 -7.20
C TYR A 194 -7.67 -10.77 -7.61
N GLY A 195 -7.34 -10.25 -8.79
CA GLY A 195 -7.98 -9.07 -9.32
C GLY A 195 -7.79 -8.92 -10.82
N GLY A 196 -8.64 -8.10 -11.42
CA GLY A 196 -8.62 -7.83 -12.86
C GLY A 196 -9.25 -6.48 -13.17
N TYR A 197 -8.94 -5.97 -14.37
CA TYR A 197 -9.54 -4.75 -14.91
C TYR A 197 -10.76 -5.08 -15.73
N PHE A 198 -11.80 -4.32 -15.49
CA PHE A 198 -13.06 -4.44 -16.20
C PHE A 198 -13.48 -3.09 -16.79
N GLU A 199 -14.04 -3.15 -17.98
CA GLU A 199 -14.72 -2.06 -18.68
C GLU A 199 -16.23 -2.32 -18.66
N GLY A 200 -17.03 -1.31 -18.35
CA GLY A 200 -18.48 -1.46 -18.31
C GLY A 200 -19.16 -0.42 -17.42
N GLU A 201 -20.30 -0.79 -16.88
CA GLU A 201 -21.06 0.06 -15.96
C GLU A 201 -20.28 0.31 -14.67
N MET A 202 -20.26 1.59 -14.24
CA MET A 202 -19.51 1.99 -13.06
C MET A 202 -20.20 1.56 -11.76
N PRO A 203 -19.42 1.22 -10.69
CA PRO A 203 -19.97 0.94 -9.37
C PRO A 203 -20.74 2.13 -8.79
N ARG A 204 -21.68 1.83 -7.88
CA ARG A 204 -22.61 2.79 -7.24
C ARG A 204 -21.97 4.10 -6.77
N PHE A 205 -20.77 4.05 -6.23
CA PHE A 205 -20.09 5.21 -5.65
C PHE A 205 -19.04 5.85 -6.55
N ALA A 206 -18.90 5.40 -7.82
CA ALA A 206 -17.92 5.98 -8.73
C ALA A 206 -18.01 7.52 -8.79
N PRO A 207 -16.88 8.23 -8.83
CA PRO A 207 -15.51 7.76 -8.98
C PRO A 207 -14.86 7.22 -7.67
N ASP A 208 -15.59 7.21 -6.57
CA ASP A 208 -15.12 6.69 -5.29
C ASP A 208 -14.99 5.16 -5.32
N GLY A 209 -14.01 4.63 -4.59
CA GLY A 209 -13.81 3.20 -4.42
C GLY A 209 -14.76 2.58 -3.40
N SER A 210 -14.95 1.29 -3.50
CA SER A 210 -15.78 0.50 -2.59
C SER A 210 -15.04 -0.73 -2.10
N ILE A 211 -15.19 -1.05 -0.81
CA ILE A 211 -14.72 -2.30 -0.22
C ILE A 211 -15.86 -3.02 0.47
N TRP A 212 -15.88 -4.34 0.39
CA TRP A 212 -16.81 -5.21 1.09
C TRP A 212 -16.07 -5.98 2.17
N MET A 213 -16.40 -5.69 3.43
CA MET A 213 -15.83 -6.33 4.60
C MET A 213 -16.76 -7.45 5.06
N LEU A 214 -16.61 -8.64 4.46
CA LEU A 214 -17.47 -9.79 4.66
C LEU A 214 -17.18 -10.57 5.96
N ASP A 215 -16.02 -10.30 6.58
CA ASP A 215 -15.57 -10.88 7.86
C ASP A 215 -15.55 -12.43 7.88
N PRO A 216 -14.43 -13.10 7.49
CA PRO A 216 -13.09 -12.50 7.29
C PRO A 216 -12.75 -12.09 5.85
N ASN A 217 -13.52 -12.46 4.86
CA ASN A 217 -13.24 -12.23 3.44
C ASN A 217 -13.48 -10.79 3.02
N TRP A 218 -12.82 -10.34 1.94
CA TRP A 218 -12.96 -9.00 1.41
C TRP A 218 -13.11 -9.00 -0.10
N GLY A 219 -13.96 -8.08 -0.60
CA GLY A 219 -14.04 -7.69 -1.98
C GLY A 219 -13.75 -6.20 -2.14
N ALA A 220 -13.35 -5.77 -3.34
CA ALA A 220 -13.11 -4.36 -3.61
C ALA A 220 -13.39 -3.99 -5.07
N ALA A 221 -13.77 -2.73 -5.27
CA ALA A 221 -13.94 -2.09 -6.57
C ALA A 221 -13.24 -0.74 -6.54
N PHE A 222 -12.26 -0.55 -7.43
CA PHE A 222 -11.49 0.68 -7.55
C PHE A 222 -11.63 1.25 -8.96
N PRO A 223 -12.51 2.26 -9.18
CA PRO A 223 -12.48 3.06 -10.41
C PRO A 223 -11.08 3.67 -10.60
N THR A 224 -10.57 3.60 -11.83
CA THR A 224 -9.23 4.08 -12.18
C THR A 224 -9.24 4.81 -13.52
N ASP A 225 -8.07 5.15 -14.04
CA ASP A 225 -7.89 5.78 -15.35
C ASP A 225 -8.51 4.96 -16.49
N ALA A 226 -8.66 5.58 -17.65
CA ALA A 226 -9.23 5.00 -18.87
C ALA A 226 -10.66 4.44 -18.72
N GLY A 227 -11.43 4.89 -17.72
CA GLY A 227 -12.79 4.40 -17.48
C GLY A 227 -12.85 2.95 -16.99
N LEU A 228 -11.77 2.41 -16.48
CA LEU A 228 -11.69 1.04 -15.98
C LEU A 228 -12.02 0.96 -14.49
N VAL A 229 -12.47 -0.22 -14.08
CA VAL A 229 -12.61 -0.60 -12.67
C VAL A 229 -11.73 -1.80 -12.38
N PHE A 230 -10.89 -1.71 -11.35
CA PHE A 230 -10.17 -2.86 -10.84
C PHE A 230 -11.01 -3.55 -9.76
N TYR A 231 -11.52 -4.74 -10.07
CA TYR A 231 -12.17 -5.59 -9.08
C TYR A 231 -11.16 -6.53 -8.43
N ALA A 232 -11.26 -6.68 -7.10
CA ALA A 232 -10.37 -7.55 -6.33
C ALA A 232 -11.14 -8.41 -5.34
N ALA A 233 -10.75 -9.67 -5.26
CA ALA A 233 -11.13 -10.62 -4.21
C ALA A 233 -9.93 -10.90 -3.31
N MET A 234 -10.12 -10.80 -1.98
CA MET A 234 -9.09 -11.06 -0.97
C MET A 234 -9.64 -11.99 0.12
N PRO A 235 -9.96 -13.24 -0.25
CA PRO A 235 -10.50 -14.23 0.68
C PRO A 235 -9.40 -14.94 1.47
N THR A 236 -9.83 -15.74 2.42
CA THR A 236 -9.00 -16.72 3.15
C THR A 236 -8.68 -17.93 2.28
N HIS A 237 -7.67 -18.71 2.67
CA HIS A 237 -7.14 -19.83 1.86
C HIS A 237 -8.12 -20.98 1.62
N ASP A 238 -9.22 -21.06 2.36
CA ASP A 238 -10.30 -22.05 2.15
C ASP A 238 -10.95 -21.92 0.77
N LEU A 239 -11.00 -20.70 0.19
CA LEU A 239 -11.52 -20.47 -1.16
C LEU A 239 -10.46 -20.62 -2.29
N LEU A 240 -9.20 -20.87 -1.94
CA LEU A 240 -8.12 -20.97 -2.91
C LEU A 240 -8.30 -22.06 -3.99
N PRO A 241 -8.86 -23.24 -3.70
CA PRO A 241 -9.09 -24.26 -4.72
C PRO A 241 -9.96 -23.80 -5.90
N GLU A 242 -10.99 -22.98 -5.62
CA GLU A 242 -11.88 -22.43 -6.65
C GLU A 242 -11.11 -21.48 -7.58
N PHE A 243 -10.34 -20.56 -7.00
CA PHE A 243 -9.53 -19.60 -7.76
C PHE A 243 -8.37 -20.24 -8.52
N LYS A 244 -7.84 -21.38 -8.07
CA LYS A 244 -6.82 -22.12 -8.81
C LYS A 244 -7.39 -22.85 -10.03
N ARG A 245 -8.65 -23.29 -9.96
CA ARG A 245 -9.31 -24.02 -11.07
C ARG A 245 -9.62 -23.09 -12.24
N ASP A 246 -10.25 -21.97 -11.98
CA ASP A 246 -10.56 -20.93 -12.97
C ASP A 246 -10.54 -19.54 -12.28
N PRO A 247 -9.42 -18.81 -12.37
CA PRO A 247 -9.29 -17.51 -11.69
C PRO A 247 -10.30 -16.47 -12.18
N THR A 248 -10.66 -16.51 -13.46
CA THR A 248 -11.57 -15.53 -14.08
C THR A 248 -12.99 -15.75 -13.60
N GLU A 249 -13.51 -16.97 -13.74
CA GLU A 249 -14.87 -17.28 -13.30
C GLU A 249 -14.98 -17.17 -11.77
N ALA A 250 -13.97 -17.59 -11.00
CA ALA A 250 -13.96 -17.47 -9.55
C ALA A 250 -14.02 -16.00 -9.11
N LEU A 251 -13.26 -15.10 -9.78
CA LEU A 251 -13.31 -13.66 -9.48
C LEU A 251 -14.69 -13.07 -9.81
N ILE A 252 -15.23 -13.37 -11.00
CA ILE A 252 -16.54 -12.86 -11.43
C ILE A 252 -17.64 -13.34 -10.49
N SER A 253 -17.66 -14.64 -10.17
CA SER A 253 -18.64 -15.22 -9.24
C SER A 253 -18.52 -14.64 -7.82
N TYR A 254 -17.28 -14.42 -7.36
CA TYR A 254 -17.05 -13.80 -6.07
C TYR A 254 -17.58 -12.36 -6.01
N ILE A 255 -17.31 -11.54 -7.02
CA ILE A 255 -17.77 -10.14 -7.08
C ILE A 255 -19.29 -10.08 -7.26
N ARG A 256 -19.88 -10.97 -8.08
CA ARG A 256 -21.34 -11.09 -8.25
C ARG A 256 -22.07 -11.40 -6.94
N ALA A 257 -21.46 -12.21 -6.08
CA ALA A 257 -22.02 -12.60 -4.79
C ALA A 257 -21.90 -11.54 -3.68
N LEU A 258 -21.23 -10.40 -3.95
CA LEU A 258 -21.11 -9.32 -2.95
C LEU A 258 -22.49 -8.71 -2.64
N PRO A 259 -22.84 -8.49 -1.38
CA PRO A 259 -24.10 -7.81 -1.01
C PRO A 259 -24.12 -6.37 -1.56
N GLU A 260 -25.21 -5.97 -2.20
CA GLU A 260 -25.28 -4.68 -2.90
C GLU A 260 -24.05 -4.48 -3.82
N GLY A 261 -23.65 -5.56 -4.52
CA GLY A 261 -22.41 -5.65 -5.29
C GLY A 261 -22.41 -4.75 -6.53
N PRO A 262 -21.24 -4.61 -7.16
CA PRO A 262 -21.12 -3.81 -8.38
C PRO A 262 -21.73 -4.55 -9.58
N PRO A 263 -22.02 -3.85 -10.68
CA PRO A 263 -22.66 -4.40 -11.87
C PRO A 263 -21.69 -5.24 -12.73
N ILE A 264 -21.14 -6.31 -12.18
CA ILE A 264 -20.10 -7.13 -12.82
C ILE A 264 -20.61 -7.85 -14.09
N ASP A 265 -21.90 -8.17 -14.16
CA ASP A 265 -22.48 -8.88 -15.30
C ASP A 265 -22.60 -8.01 -16.55
N SER A 266 -22.61 -6.68 -16.41
CA SER A 266 -22.57 -5.71 -17.52
C SER A 266 -21.14 -5.28 -17.85
N SER A 267 -20.13 -5.92 -17.27
CA SER A 267 -18.71 -5.56 -17.42
C SER A 267 -17.93 -6.63 -18.18
N ARG A 268 -16.94 -6.18 -18.96
CA ARG A 268 -16.03 -7.03 -19.73
C ARG A 268 -14.63 -7.00 -19.14
N LEU A 269 -14.06 -8.16 -18.88
CA LEU A 269 -12.66 -8.29 -18.47
C LEU A 269 -11.73 -7.79 -19.60
N VAL A 270 -10.82 -6.88 -19.29
CA VAL A 270 -9.92 -6.26 -20.29
C VAL A 270 -8.61 -7.03 -20.42
N GLU A 271 -8.07 -7.50 -19.30
CA GLU A 271 -6.82 -8.25 -19.23
C GLU A 271 -6.98 -9.51 -18.38
N ALA A 272 -6.04 -10.43 -18.47
CA ALA A 272 -6.04 -11.64 -17.65
C ALA A 272 -6.07 -11.30 -16.17
N VAL A 273 -6.89 -12.05 -15.41
CA VAL A 273 -6.93 -11.97 -13.95
C VAL A 273 -5.57 -12.31 -13.37
N LEU A 274 -5.07 -11.46 -12.48
CA LEU A 274 -3.80 -11.64 -11.78
C LEU A 274 -4.04 -12.13 -10.35
N GLY A 275 -3.21 -13.05 -9.90
CA GLY A 275 -3.27 -13.60 -8.54
C GLY A 275 -1.95 -13.52 -7.80
N LYS A 276 -2.02 -13.37 -6.49
CA LYS A 276 -0.90 -13.52 -5.57
C LYS A 276 -1.35 -14.36 -4.39
N ILE A 277 -0.79 -15.57 -4.29
CA ILE A 277 -1.16 -16.54 -3.25
C ILE A 277 -0.31 -16.32 -2.00
N GLU A 278 1.00 -16.23 -2.18
CA GLU A 278 1.95 -16.07 -1.09
C GLU A 278 2.27 -14.59 -0.86
N MET A 279 1.78 -14.05 0.25
CA MET A 279 1.96 -12.64 0.62
C MET A 279 2.32 -12.49 2.10
N PRO A 280 3.30 -13.23 2.64
CA PRO A 280 3.64 -13.13 4.06
C PRO A 280 4.02 -11.70 4.41
N ASN A 281 3.58 -11.24 5.57
CA ASN A 281 3.99 -9.94 6.09
C ASN A 281 5.46 -10.03 6.53
N ARG A 282 6.29 -9.08 6.06
CA ARG A 282 7.72 -9.04 6.34
C ARG A 282 8.10 -7.73 7.03
N ILE A 283 8.69 -7.84 8.20
CA ILE A 283 9.17 -6.69 8.97
C ILE A 283 10.68 -6.80 9.05
N ARG A 284 11.40 -5.82 8.49
CA ARG A 284 12.86 -5.79 8.51
C ARG A 284 13.37 -4.64 9.35
N VAL A 285 14.59 -4.79 9.86
CA VAL A 285 15.30 -3.66 10.48
C VAL A 285 15.64 -2.67 9.36
N PRO A 286 15.08 -1.45 9.36
CA PRO A 286 15.11 -0.59 8.18
C PRO A 286 16.45 0.18 8.02
N SER A 287 17.47 -0.12 8.80
CA SER A 287 18.80 0.49 8.65
C SER A 287 19.90 -0.29 9.35
N ALA A 288 21.09 -0.31 8.72
CA ALA A 288 22.36 -0.77 9.27
C ALA A 288 23.44 0.28 8.93
N PRO A 289 24.70 0.16 9.41
CA PRO A 289 25.77 1.09 9.05
C PRO A 289 25.94 1.22 7.53
N GLY A 290 25.77 2.43 6.97
CA GLY A 290 25.85 2.69 5.53
C GLY A 290 24.68 2.14 4.69
N LEU A 291 23.61 1.61 5.30
CA LEU A 291 22.48 1.00 4.59
C LEU A 291 21.14 1.42 5.17
N ALA A 292 20.16 1.66 4.29
CA ALA A 292 18.75 1.83 4.65
C ALA A 292 17.84 0.98 3.74
N LEU A 293 16.66 0.61 4.25
CA LEU A 293 15.59 -0.02 3.48
C LEU A 293 14.36 0.88 3.49
N THR A 294 13.62 0.95 2.38
CA THR A 294 12.40 1.75 2.25
C THR A 294 11.31 1.01 1.47
N GLY A 295 10.06 1.45 1.60
CA GLY A 295 8.92 0.78 0.98
C GLY A 295 8.76 -0.67 1.43
N ASP A 296 8.33 -1.54 0.51
CA ASP A 296 8.15 -2.98 0.78
C ASP A 296 9.48 -3.70 1.15
N ALA A 297 10.63 -3.13 0.82
CA ALA A 297 11.93 -3.67 1.23
C ALA A 297 12.14 -3.57 2.75
N ALA A 298 11.59 -2.55 3.40
CA ALA A 298 11.61 -2.38 4.85
C ALA A 298 10.42 -3.05 5.54
N LEU A 299 9.22 -2.89 4.98
CA LEU A 299 7.97 -3.34 5.57
C LEU A 299 6.96 -3.74 4.48
N ALA A 300 6.87 -5.02 4.21
CA ALA A 300 5.88 -5.57 3.30
C ALA A 300 4.67 -6.12 4.07
N THR A 301 3.48 -5.64 3.74
CA THR A 301 2.23 -6.02 4.39
C THR A 301 1.25 -6.68 3.43
N ASP A 302 0.21 -7.29 3.99
CA ASP A 302 -0.98 -7.70 3.26
C ASP A 302 -1.58 -6.50 2.50
N PRO A 303 -2.01 -6.65 1.23
CA PRO A 303 -2.58 -5.56 0.44
C PRO A 303 -3.98 -5.12 0.89
N LEU A 304 -4.61 -5.84 1.80
CA LEU A 304 -6.00 -5.72 2.24
C LEU A 304 -6.44 -4.27 2.52
N PHE A 305 -5.56 -3.47 3.10
CA PHE A 305 -5.88 -2.08 3.47
C PHE A 305 -5.33 -1.05 2.48
N GLY A 306 -4.83 -1.45 1.31
CA GLY A 306 -4.36 -0.55 0.25
C GLY A 306 -3.23 0.39 0.66
N VAL A 307 -2.32 -0.04 1.55
CA VAL A 307 -1.28 0.84 2.12
C VAL A 307 0.01 0.91 1.31
N GLY A 308 0.28 -0.09 0.44
CA GLY A 308 1.60 -0.29 -0.15
C GLY A 308 2.14 0.90 -0.94
N CYS A 309 1.35 1.49 -1.84
CA CYS A 309 1.76 2.66 -2.61
C CYS A 309 1.97 3.89 -1.72
N GLY A 310 1.04 4.16 -0.80
CA GLY A 310 1.14 5.29 0.11
C GLY A 310 2.37 5.19 1.03
N TRP A 311 2.63 4.01 1.58
CA TRP A 311 3.81 3.80 2.42
C TRP A 311 5.12 3.83 1.65
N ALA A 312 5.12 3.46 0.36
CA ALA A 312 6.28 3.59 -0.51
C ALA A 312 6.67 5.07 -0.68
N PHE A 313 5.73 5.93 -1.03
CA PHE A 313 5.95 7.38 -1.11
C PHE A 313 6.40 7.97 0.23
N GLN A 314 5.63 7.73 1.29
CA GLN A 314 5.90 8.31 2.61
C GLN A 314 7.22 7.84 3.22
N SER A 315 7.55 6.55 3.13
CA SER A 315 8.81 6.05 3.69
C SER A 315 10.02 6.55 2.91
N GLY A 316 9.90 6.72 1.60
CA GLY A 316 10.93 7.36 0.77
C GLY A 316 11.17 8.82 1.16
N GLU A 317 10.09 9.58 1.40
CA GLU A 317 10.18 10.96 1.92
C GLU A 317 10.85 11.01 3.30
N TRP A 318 10.40 10.20 4.24
CA TRP A 318 10.98 10.20 5.59
C TRP A 318 12.46 9.78 5.60
N LEU A 319 12.84 8.88 4.70
CA LEU A 319 14.22 8.47 4.51
C LEU A 319 15.05 9.64 4.02
N ALA A 320 14.62 10.29 2.93
CA ALA A 320 15.31 11.44 2.36
C ALA A 320 15.46 12.58 3.38
N ASP A 321 14.39 12.98 4.07
CA ASP A 321 14.43 14.02 5.10
C ASP A 321 15.37 13.67 6.27
N SER A 322 15.43 12.37 6.59
CA SER A 322 16.31 11.91 7.67
C SER A 322 17.79 11.91 7.28
N LEU A 323 18.12 11.76 6.02
CA LEU A 323 19.49 11.53 5.57
C LEU A 323 20.11 12.70 4.78
N ALA A 324 19.31 13.59 4.20
CA ALA A 324 19.80 14.73 3.47
C ALA A 324 20.83 15.58 4.26
N PRO A 325 20.62 15.91 5.57
CA PRO A 325 21.63 16.64 6.34
C PRO A 325 22.97 15.90 6.42
N ALA A 326 22.92 14.58 6.61
CA ALA A 326 24.14 13.76 6.71
C ALA A 326 24.88 13.66 5.36
N LEU A 327 24.13 13.57 4.24
CA LEU A 327 24.73 13.55 2.91
C LEU A 327 25.37 14.89 2.54
N ARG A 328 24.84 16.01 3.04
CA ARG A 328 25.48 17.33 2.93
C ARG A 328 26.65 17.55 3.89
N GLY A 329 26.97 16.57 4.76
CA GLY A 329 28.06 16.67 5.72
C GLY A 329 27.74 17.47 7.00
N GLU A 330 26.47 17.81 7.23
CA GLU A 330 26.02 18.58 8.41
C GLU A 330 25.96 17.74 9.70
N GLU A 331 25.88 16.42 9.59
CA GLU A 331 25.86 15.48 10.72
C GLU A 331 26.39 14.09 10.30
N PRO A 332 26.76 13.22 11.27
CA PRO A 332 27.12 11.83 10.99
C PRO A 332 25.95 11.04 10.39
N LEU A 333 26.22 10.13 9.42
CA LEU A 333 25.23 9.30 8.73
C LEU A 333 24.40 8.44 9.70
N GLU A 334 25.03 7.91 10.75
CA GLU A 334 24.40 7.08 11.79
C GLU A 334 23.30 7.82 12.52
N ARG A 335 23.41 9.15 12.70
CA ARG A 335 22.38 9.99 13.32
C ARG A 335 21.13 10.02 12.42
N GLY A 336 21.30 10.23 11.14
CA GLY A 336 20.22 10.20 10.15
C GLY A 336 19.54 8.83 10.06
N LEU A 337 20.33 7.75 10.00
CA LEU A 337 19.82 6.36 9.99
C LEU A 337 19.01 6.03 11.26
N LYS A 338 19.50 6.44 12.42
CA LYS A 338 18.78 6.25 13.70
C LYS A 338 17.49 7.07 13.76
N ARG A 339 17.48 8.30 13.21
CA ARG A 339 16.29 9.15 13.08
C ARG A 339 15.26 8.49 12.19
N TYR A 340 15.64 8.02 11.00
CA TYR A 340 14.79 7.30 10.09
C TYR A 340 14.17 6.06 10.73
N ARG A 341 14.96 5.18 11.34
CA ARG A 341 14.47 3.97 12.01
C ARG A 341 13.42 4.25 13.06
N ARG A 342 13.61 5.29 13.88
CA ARG A 342 12.63 5.71 14.90
C ARG A 342 11.34 6.24 14.24
N LEU A 343 11.48 7.04 13.20
CA LEU A 343 10.37 7.65 12.49
C LEU A 343 9.53 6.57 11.77
N HIS A 344 10.17 5.67 11.05
CA HIS A 344 9.55 4.54 10.38
C HIS A 344 8.72 3.69 11.36
N LYS A 345 9.33 3.26 12.48
CA LYS A 345 8.63 2.50 13.52
C LYS A 345 7.44 3.27 14.11
N ARG A 346 7.61 4.55 14.41
CA ARG A 346 6.56 5.39 15.01
C ARG A 346 5.36 5.60 14.06
N LYS A 347 5.64 5.83 12.78
CA LYS A 347 4.61 6.12 11.77
C LYS A 347 3.86 4.87 11.31
N LEU A 348 4.56 3.76 11.13
CA LEU A 348 3.98 2.56 10.52
C LEU A 348 3.64 1.46 11.54
N GLY A 349 4.38 1.33 12.64
CA GLY A 349 4.32 0.16 13.53
C GLY A 349 2.93 -0.19 14.06
N GLY A 350 2.15 0.82 14.47
CA GLY A 350 0.80 0.58 14.99
C GLY A 350 -0.18 0.09 13.92
N HIS A 351 -0.16 0.70 12.74
CA HIS A 351 -0.99 0.26 11.61
C HIS A 351 -0.54 -1.11 11.08
N ALA A 352 0.77 -1.31 10.95
CA ALA A 352 1.32 -2.59 10.52
C ALA A 352 0.90 -3.73 11.46
N PHE A 353 0.97 -3.51 12.78
CA PHE A 353 0.51 -4.50 13.75
C PHE A 353 -0.94 -4.93 13.49
N MET A 354 -1.86 -3.98 13.29
CA MET A 354 -3.28 -4.28 13.04
C MET A 354 -3.48 -5.00 11.70
N ILE A 355 -2.74 -4.61 10.65
CA ILE A 355 -2.79 -5.27 9.35
C ILE A 355 -2.31 -6.71 9.48
N HIS A 356 -1.17 -6.92 10.15
CA HIS A 356 -0.59 -8.26 10.31
C HIS A 356 -1.50 -9.20 11.12
N ASP A 357 -2.12 -8.68 12.18
CA ASP A 357 -3.04 -9.44 13.01
C ASP A 357 -4.28 -9.87 12.21
N TYR A 358 -4.88 -8.97 11.44
CA TYR A 358 -6.05 -9.28 10.63
C TYR A 358 -5.71 -10.12 9.38
N ALA A 359 -4.50 -10.00 8.82
CA ALA A 359 -4.03 -10.77 7.68
C ALA A 359 -3.90 -12.28 7.95
N THR A 360 -3.96 -12.72 9.20
CA THR A 360 -4.02 -14.15 9.57
C THR A 360 -5.31 -14.84 9.10
N GLY A 361 -6.29 -14.07 8.62
CA GLY A 361 -7.60 -14.60 8.22
C GLY A 361 -8.61 -14.71 9.36
N ARG A 362 -8.29 -14.14 10.54
CA ARG A 362 -9.23 -14.11 11.66
C ARG A 362 -10.47 -13.26 11.39
N THR A 363 -11.55 -13.54 12.06
CA THR A 363 -12.72 -12.67 12.08
C THR A 363 -12.51 -11.44 12.96
N LEU A 364 -13.37 -10.44 12.80
CA LEU A 364 -13.36 -9.22 13.61
C LEU A 364 -13.61 -9.53 15.09
N SER A 365 -12.84 -8.90 15.96
CA SER A 365 -13.04 -8.92 17.42
C SER A 365 -14.30 -8.15 17.83
N ARG A 366 -14.76 -8.34 19.06
CA ARG A 366 -15.94 -7.62 19.60
C ARG A 366 -15.79 -6.08 19.53
N PRO A 367 -14.65 -5.44 19.88
CA PRO A 367 -14.47 -4.00 19.72
C PRO A 367 -14.49 -3.54 18.25
N GLU A 368 -13.90 -4.31 17.34
CA GLU A 368 -13.94 -4.02 15.91
C GLU A 368 -15.37 -4.10 15.36
N LYS A 369 -16.12 -5.14 15.71
CA LYS A 369 -17.56 -5.27 15.37
C LYS A 369 -18.37 -4.09 15.89
N ALA A 370 -18.11 -3.64 17.13
CA ALA A 370 -18.79 -2.48 17.70
C ALA A 370 -18.42 -1.18 16.97
N LEU A 371 -17.16 -1.01 16.56
CA LEU A 371 -16.70 0.14 15.78
C LEU A 371 -17.39 0.19 14.41
N PHE A 372 -17.40 -0.91 13.66
CA PHE A 372 -18.01 -0.97 12.32
C PHE A 372 -19.53 -0.78 12.39
N ALA A 373 -20.19 -1.41 13.35
CA ALA A 373 -21.62 -1.22 13.57
C ALA A 373 -22.00 0.24 13.89
N ALA A 374 -21.19 0.91 14.71
CA ALA A 374 -21.41 2.33 15.03
C ALA A 374 -21.08 3.24 13.85
N ALA A 375 -20.02 2.94 13.07
CA ALA A 375 -19.65 3.71 11.90
C ALA A 375 -20.71 3.66 10.80
N ALA A 376 -21.35 2.52 10.59
CA ALA A 376 -22.48 2.37 9.65
C ALA A 376 -23.76 3.13 10.09
N ARG A 377 -23.84 3.58 11.36
CA ARG A 377 -25.04 4.22 11.95
C ARG A 377 -24.88 5.67 12.33
N ASP A 378 -23.65 6.14 12.51
CA ASP A 378 -23.36 7.51 13.01
C ASP A 378 -22.29 8.17 12.12
N PRO A 379 -22.64 9.24 11.38
CA PRO A 379 -21.70 9.92 10.48
C PRO A 379 -20.45 10.47 11.18
N LYS A 380 -20.54 10.82 12.48
CA LYS A 380 -19.37 11.30 13.25
C LYS A 380 -18.40 10.14 13.57
N VAL A 381 -18.92 8.93 13.77
CA VAL A 381 -18.08 7.72 13.92
C VAL A 381 -17.51 7.33 12.57
N ALA A 382 -18.29 7.37 11.48
CA ALA A 382 -17.84 7.14 10.12
C ALA A 382 -16.66 8.07 9.74
N ALA A 383 -16.79 9.37 10.00
CA ALA A 383 -15.72 10.34 9.73
C ALA A 383 -14.42 10.09 10.53
N ARG A 384 -14.53 9.59 11.77
CA ARG A 384 -13.37 9.21 12.56
C ARG A 384 -12.76 7.90 12.07
N PHE A 385 -13.60 6.94 11.68
CA PHE A 385 -13.17 5.69 11.08
C PHE A 385 -12.45 5.95 9.75
N ASP A 386 -12.98 6.80 8.87
CA ASP A 386 -12.36 7.20 7.62
C ASP A 386 -10.94 7.77 7.82
N ARG A 387 -10.75 8.72 8.75
CA ARG A 387 -9.43 9.27 9.06
C ARG A 387 -8.44 8.23 9.58
N PHE A 388 -8.92 7.20 10.24
CA PHE A 388 -8.12 6.05 10.65
C PHE A 388 -7.84 5.12 9.45
N ALA A 389 -8.86 4.79 8.67
CA ALA A 389 -8.75 3.92 7.50
C ALA A 389 -7.84 4.51 6.40
N THR A 390 -7.81 5.85 6.27
CA THR A 390 -6.93 6.59 5.35
C THR A 390 -5.57 6.96 5.95
N ARG A 391 -5.23 6.45 7.15
CA ARG A 391 -3.94 6.63 7.84
C ARG A 391 -3.61 8.08 8.24
N GLN A 392 -4.59 8.94 8.33
CA GLN A 392 -4.43 10.31 8.82
C GLN A 392 -4.31 10.37 10.35
N VAL A 393 -4.86 9.38 11.05
CA VAL A 393 -4.82 9.25 12.52
C VAL A 393 -4.32 7.86 12.90
N GLY A 394 -3.42 7.82 13.89
CA GLY A 394 -2.84 6.56 14.37
C GLY A 394 -3.82 5.73 15.23
N PRO A 395 -3.59 4.40 15.36
CA PRO A 395 -4.47 3.48 16.07
C PRO A 395 -4.77 3.87 17.51
N VAL A 396 -3.75 4.29 18.27
CA VAL A 396 -3.89 4.65 19.70
C VAL A 396 -4.92 5.78 19.89
N ARG A 397 -4.85 6.83 19.05
CA ARG A 397 -5.80 7.94 19.12
C ARG A 397 -7.20 7.49 18.73
N THR A 398 -7.32 6.63 17.74
CA THR A 398 -8.61 6.07 17.31
C THR A 398 -9.24 5.22 18.41
N LEU A 399 -8.46 4.32 19.02
CA LEU A 399 -8.92 3.51 20.16
C LEU A 399 -9.42 4.40 21.30
N ALA A 400 -8.65 5.41 21.70
CA ALA A 400 -9.00 6.28 22.82
C ALA A 400 -10.25 7.14 22.56
N THR A 401 -10.47 7.62 21.32
CA THR A 401 -11.52 8.61 21.03
C THR A 401 -12.76 8.03 20.35
N THR A 402 -12.64 6.93 19.63
CA THR A 402 -13.69 6.39 18.78
C THR A 402 -14.37 5.17 19.41
N ILE A 403 -13.62 4.28 20.03
CA ILE A 403 -14.21 3.07 20.65
C ILE A 403 -15.24 3.38 21.72
N PRO A 404 -15.00 4.27 22.72
CA PRO A 404 -16.03 4.60 23.72
C PRO A 404 -17.31 5.15 23.10
N ARG A 405 -17.19 6.02 22.09
CA ARG A 405 -18.35 6.55 21.36
C ARG A 405 -19.11 5.47 20.61
N SER A 406 -18.43 4.48 20.05
CA SER A 406 -19.05 3.36 19.34
C SER A 406 -19.97 2.56 20.25
N PHE A 407 -19.59 2.32 21.51
CA PHE A 407 -20.45 1.67 22.49
C PHE A 407 -21.71 2.49 22.79
N VAL A 408 -21.57 3.80 22.97
CA VAL A 408 -22.72 4.69 23.22
C VAL A 408 -23.69 4.69 22.05
N VAL A 409 -23.21 4.77 20.81
CA VAL A 409 -24.04 4.73 19.59
C VAL A 409 -24.78 3.40 19.50
N ASN A 410 -24.11 2.29 19.71
CA ASN A 410 -24.73 0.96 19.66
C ASN A 410 -25.78 0.75 20.76
N MET A 411 -25.52 1.20 22.00
CA MET A 411 -26.51 1.15 23.10
C MET A 411 -27.77 1.94 22.73
N ARG A 412 -27.64 3.18 22.24
CA ARG A 412 -28.79 4.01 21.85
C ARG A 412 -29.61 3.34 20.74
N HIS A 413 -28.94 2.70 19.78
CA HIS A 413 -29.61 1.99 18.71
C HIS A 413 -30.38 0.76 19.23
N SER A 414 -29.82 0.01 20.15
CA SER A 414 -30.48 -1.17 20.77
C SER A 414 -31.70 -0.76 21.60
N VAL A 415 -31.60 0.30 22.38
CA VAL A 415 -32.72 0.82 23.18
C VAL A 415 -33.82 1.39 22.27
N GLY A 416 -33.46 2.16 21.24
CA GLY A 416 -34.43 2.71 20.27
C GLY A 416 -35.11 1.61 19.44
N GLY A 417 -34.41 0.54 19.08
CA GLY A 417 -34.97 -0.63 18.41
C GLY A 417 -35.95 -1.40 19.29
N ALA A 418 -35.64 -1.59 20.56
CA ALA A 418 -36.52 -2.24 21.54
C ALA A 418 -37.78 -1.41 21.80
N ALA A 419 -37.66 -0.06 21.86
CA ALA A 419 -38.82 0.82 22.03
C ALA A 419 -39.76 0.79 20.81
N ARG A 420 -39.21 0.77 19.58
CA ARG A 420 -40.01 0.64 18.34
C ARG A 420 -40.69 -0.73 18.22
N ALA A 421 -40.01 -1.81 18.63
CA ALA A 421 -40.60 -3.15 18.65
C ALA A 421 -41.78 -3.26 19.67
N ARG A 422 -41.65 -2.64 20.85
CA ARG A 422 -42.71 -2.56 21.84
C ARG A 422 -43.91 -1.73 21.35
N SER A 423 -43.66 -0.61 20.67
CA SER A 423 -44.70 0.23 20.07
C SER A 423 -45.46 -0.49 18.95
N ARG A 424 -44.79 -1.28 18.12
CA ARG A 424 -45.44 -2.12 17.11
C ARG A 424 -46.30 -3.24 17.71
N ASN A 425 -45.80 -3.92 18.72
CA ASN A 425 -46.55 -4.96 19.40
C ASN A 425 -47.73 -4.41 20.22
N GLY A 426 -47.61 -3.17 20.75
CA GLY A 426 -48.71 -2.47 21.43
C GLY A 426 -49.84 -2.06 20.48
N LEU A 427 -49.51 -1.68 19.22
CA LEU A 427 -50.49 -1.36 18.18
C LEU A 427 -51.24 -2.60 17.65
N VAL A 428 -50.65 -3.78 17.69
CA VAL A 428 -51.28 -5.04 17.28
C VAL A 428 -52.17 -5.60 18.40
N ALA A 429 -51.86 -5.33 19.68
CA ALA A 429 -52.66 -5.75 20.82
C ALA A 429 -53.89 -4.83 21.08
N GLY A 430 -53.99 -3.65 20.43
CA GLY A 430 -55.13 -2.70 20.59
C GLY A 430 -56.20 -2.79 19.50
N ALA A 431 -56.08 -3.69 18.51
CA ALA A 431 -57.15 -3.97 17.55
C ALA A 431 -58.14 -4.98 18.19
N GLY A 432 -59.13 -4.40 18.87
CA GLY A 432 -60.13 -5.11 19.63
C GLY A 432 -60.94 -6.10 18.82
N THR A 433 -61.29 -7.18 19.50
CA THR A 433 -62.37 -8.10 19.15
C THR A 433 -63.66 -7.34 18.86
N PRO A 434 -64.37 -7.61 17.74
CA PRO A 434 -65.75 -7.20 17.61
C PRO A 434 -66.59 -8.04 18.53
N SER A 435 -67.42 -7.40 19.37
CA SER A 435 -68.48 -8.06 20.15
C SER A 435 -69.51 -8.69 19.21
N PRO A 436 -70.08 -9.83 19.56
CA PRO A 436 -71.16 -10.39 18.80
C PRO A 436 -72.48 -9.73 19.21
N GLU A 437 -73.23 -9.18 18.25
CA GLU A 437 -74.68 -9.11 18.25
C GLU A 437 -75.23 -9.71 16.98
#